data_114b311fa157625b7f598d5b8315fe80
#
_entry.id   114b311fa157625b7f598d5b8315fe80
#
_cell.length_a   1.000
_cell.length_b   1.000
_cell.length_c   1.000
_cell.angle_alpha   90.00
_cell.angle_beta   90.00
_cell.angle_gamma   90.00
#
_symmetry.space_group_name_H-M   'P 1'
#
loop_
_entity.id
_entity.type
_entity.pdbx_description
1 polymer ?
#
loop_
_entity_poly.entity_id
_entity_poly.type
_entity_poly.pdbx_seq_one_letter_code
_entity_poly.pdbx_strand_id
1 'polypeptide(L)'
;DYEQITLQPGIIGQRVNELLAPYGRKFAPDPASVKSAMVGGIVMNNASGMNCGTHANSDKVLISARIILMDGTLLDTGNPVSRASFEVSHRDFIRRICELRDEIRTNEKLAERIRYKYSIKNVTGLNLLPFVRFDDPFEIIAHLMVGSEGTLAFLSEVTMKTEYDYPY
;
A
#
# COMPACT_ATOMS: atom_id res chain seq x y z
N ASP A 1 9.92 -10.82 -15.82
CA ASP A 1 10.66 -9.57 -15.57
C ASP A 1 10.97 -9.35 -14.09
N TYR A 2 10.29 -10.06 -13.19
CA TYR A 2 10.46 -9.93 -11.72
C TYR A 2 10.36 -8.48 -11.17
N GLU A 3 9.73 -7.58 -11.92
CA GLU A 3 9.52 -6.19 -11.54
C GLU A 3 8.46 -6.01 -10.46
N GLN A 4 7.64 -7.04 -10.28
CA GLN A 4 6.61 -7.09 -9.24
C GLN A 4 6.55 -8.47 -8.60
N ILE A 5 6.05 -8.50 -7.38
CA ILE A 5 5.84 -9.73 -6.61
C ILE A 5 4.51 -9.64 -5.86
N THR A 6 3.80 -10.75 -5.84
CA THR A 6 2.57 -10.90 -5.04
C THR A 6 2.87 -11.76 -3.82
N LEU A 7 2.50 -11.28 -2.65
CA LEU A 7 2.91 -11.82 -1.35
C LEU A 7 1.72 -11.98 -0.41
N GLN A 8 1.71 -13.06 0.34
CA GLN A 8 0.83 -13.20 1.50
C GLN A 8 1.45 -12.48 2.73
N PRO A 9 0.63 -11.93 3.63
CA PRO A 9 1.10 -11.09 4.73
C PRO A 9 2.00 -11.79 5.74
N GLY A 10 1.92 -13.12 5.85
CA GLY A 10 2.69 -13.92 6.83
C GLY A 10 4.13 -14.23 6.42
N ILE A 11 4.55 -13.94 5.18
CA ILE A 11 5.94 -14.17 4.78
C ILE A 11 6.87 -13.14 5.43
N ILE A 12 8.04 -13.59 5.88
CA ILE A 12 9.08 -12.71 6.44
C ILE A 12 9.77 -11.96 5.30
N GLY A 13 10.03 -10.65 5.48
CA GLY A 13 10.64 -9.79 4.45
C GLY A 13 12.00 -10.31 3.98
N GLN A 14 12.84 -10.84 4.87
CA GLN A 14 14.11 -11.48 4.50
C GLN A 14 13.90 -12.66 3.55
N ARG A 15 12.84 -13.46 3.74
CA ARG A 15 12.54 -14.58 2.86
C ARG A 15 12.18 -14.11 1.45
N VAL A 16 11.52 -12.96 1.34
CA VAL A 16 11.23 -12.33 0.03
C VAL A 16 12.54 -11.95 -0.66
N ASN A 17 13.49 -11.35 0.06
CA ASN A 17 14.82 -11.01 -0.49
C ASN A 17 15.57 -12.26 -0.98
N GLU A 18 15.55 -13.35 -0.22
CA GLU A 18 16.16 -14.63 -0.62
C GLU A 18 15.54 -15.18 -1.92
N LEU A 19 14.24 -15.04 -2.11
CA LEU A 19 13.53 -15.49 -3.31
C LEU A 19 13.85 -14.59 -4.52
N LEU A 20 14.09 -13.31 -4.32
CA LEU A 20 14.35 -12.34 -5.37
C LEU A 20 15.84 -12.24 -5.76
N ALA A 21 16.75 -12.57 -4.85
CA ALA A 21 18.20 -12.46 -5.06
C ALA A 21 18.73 -13.16 -6.31
N PRO A 22 18.27 -14.38 -6.72
CA PRO A 22 18.71 -15.01 -7.95
C PRO A 22 18.40 -14.22 -9.22
N TYR A 23 17.48 -13.26 -9.14
CA TYR A 23 17.02 -12.41 -10.23
C TYR A 23 17.62 -10.98 -10.18
N GLY A 24 18.55 -10.74 -9.25
CA GLY A 24 19.15 -9.41 -9.02
C GLY A 24 18.13 -8.39 -8.50
N ARG A 25 17.11 -8.87 -7.78
CA ARG A 25 16.02 -8.04 -7.24
C ARG A 25 15.93 -8.19 -5.72
N LYS A 26 15.31 -7.20 -5.09
CA LYS A 26 15.00 -7.21 -3.66
C LYS A 26 13.61 -6.66 -3.36
N PHE A 27 13.14 -6.94 -2.16
CA PHE A 27 11.94 -6.34 -1.59
C PHE A 27 12.21 -4.87 -1.30
N ALA A 28 11.40 -3.98 -1.89
CA ALA A 28 11.67 -2.55 -1.83
C ALA A 28 11.65 -1.95 -0.41
N PRO A 29 10.66 -2.24 0.46
CA PRO A 29 10.72 -1.83 1.86
C PRO A 29 11.85 -2.57 2.62
N ASP A 30 12.74 -1.81 3.26
CA ASP A 30 13.91 -2.35 3.95
C ASP A 30 13.98 -1.88 5.42
N PRO A 31 13.00 -2.24 6.28
CA PRO A 31 13.06 -1.91 7.70
C PRO A 31 14.19 -2.68 8.40
N ALA A 32 14.75 -2.10 9.46
CA ALA A 32 15.77 -2.76 10.27
C ALA A 32 15.33 -4.16 10.78
N SER A 33 14.02 -4.35 10.91
CA SER A 33 13.39 -5.62 11.33
C SER A 33 13.11 -6.59 10.18
N VAL A 34 13.57 -6.35 8.96
CA VAL A 34 13.26 -7.15 7.75
C VAL A 34 13.53 -8.66 7.94
N LYS A 35 14.51 -9.00 8.80
CA LYS A 35 14.87 -10.40 9.12
C LYS A 35 13.81 -11.14 9.94
N SER A 36 12.91 -10.45 10.61
CA SER A 36 11.90 -11.02 11.52
C SER A 36 10.49 -10.50 11.26
N ALA A 37 10.35 -9.35 10.61
CA ALA A 37 9.05 -8.74 10.34
C ALA A 37 8.34 -9.43 9.17
N MET A 38 7.06 -9.68 9.34
CA MET A 38 6.16 -10.15 8.28
C MET A 38 5.80 -9.03 7.32
N VAL A 39 5.63 -9.36 6.05
CA VAL A 39 5.26 -8.41 4.99
C VAL A 39 3.98 -7.64 5.34
N GLY A 40 2.97 -8.30 5.90
CA GLY A 40 1.74 -7.63 6.34
C GLY A 40 2.02 -6.50 7.34
N GLY A 41 2.85 -6.75 8.35
CA GLY A 41 3.27 -5.73 9.31
C GLY A 41 4.08 -4.61 8.66
N ILE A 42 5.02 -4.95 7.76
CA ILE A 42 5.83 -3.96 7.02
C ILE A 42 4.93 -3.02 6.21
N VAL A 43 3.97 -3.56 5.47
CA VAL A 43 3.05 -2.79 4.63
C VAL A 43 2.09 -1.95 5.48
N MET A 44 1.40 -2.58 6.43
CA MET A 44 0.38 -1.91 7.24
C MET A 44 0.95 -0.83 8.16
N ASN A 45 2.21 -0.93 8.55
CA ASN A 45 2.94 0.11 9.29
C ASN A 45 3.58 1.16 8.37
N ASN A 46 3.61 0.95 7.04
CA ASN A 46 4.44 1.70 6.09
C ASN A 46 5.91 1.75 6.53
N ALA A 47 6.40 0.63 7.06
CA ALA A 47 7.75 0.55 7.61
C ALA A 47 8.79 0.83 6.54
N SER A 48 9.80 1.60 6.88
CA SER A 48 10.88 1.96 5.98
C SER A 48 12.22 1.93 6.69
N GLY A 49 13.27 1.56 5.96
CA GLY A 49 14.65 1.55 6.44
C GLY A 49 15.45 2.76 5.96
N MET A 50 16.75 2.75 6.27
CA MET A 50 17.66 3.81 5.81
C MET A 50 17.90 3.74 4.31
N ASN A 51 17.88 2.54 3.72
CA ASN A 51 18.21 2.32 2.31
C ASN A 51 17.05 2.60 1.35
N CYS A 52 15.80 2.57 1.84
CA CYS A 52 14.63 2.80 0.97
C CYS A 52 14.33 4.29 0.71
N GLY A 53 15.03 5.22 1.38
CA GLY A 53 14.81 6.65 1.18
C GLY A 53 13.34 7.04 1.33
N THR A 54 12.83 7.85 0.40
CA THR A 54 11.41 8.23 0.29
C THR A 54 10.71 7.56 -0.91
N HIS A 55 11.38 6.72 -1.69
CA HIS A 55 10.88 6.14 -2.95
C HIS A 55 10.50 4.67 -2.82
N ALA A 56 11.08 3.93 -1.89
CA ALA A 56 10.88 2.48 -1.73
C ALA A 56 9.99 2.10 -0.54
N ASN A 57 9.34 3.07 0.09
CA ASN A 57 8.34 2.80 1.12
C ASN A 57 7.13 2.06 0.52
N SER A 58 6.42 1.30 1.34
CA SER A 58 5.27 0.52 0.91
C SER A 58 4.24 1.34 0.13
N ASP A 59 3.96 2.60 0.51
CA ASP A 59 3.04 3.50 -0.18
C ASP A 59 3.50 3.94 -1.59
N LYS A 60 4.78 3.78 -1.94
CA LYS A 60 5.34 4.12 -3.25
C LYS A 60 5.43 2.92 -4.19
N VAL A 61 5.52 1.73 -3.64
CA VAL A 61 5.76 0.50 -4.40
C VAL A 61 4.54 -0.42 -4.44
N LEU A 62 3.48 -0.11 -3.72
CA LEU A 62 2.21 -0.84 -3.78
C LEU A 62 1.61 -0.74 -5.19
N ILE A 63 1.16 -1.89 -5.72
CA ILE A 63 0.42 -2.01 -6.99
C ILE A 63 -1.04 -2.33 -6.69
N SER A 64 -1.31 -3.34 -5.87
CA SER A 64 -2.66 -3.74 -5.50
C SER A 64 -2.68 -4.48 -4.17
N ALA A 65 -3.86 -4.56 -3.58
CA ALA A 65 -4.09 -5.29 -2.34
C ALA A 65 -5.36 -6.12 -2.45
N ARG A 66 -5.31 -7.33 -1.87
CA ARG A 66 -6.50 -8.13 -1.59
C ARG A 66 -6.79 -8.03 -0.11
N ILE A 67 -7.96 -7.51 0.22
CA ILE A 67 -8.36 -7.20 1.60
C ILE A 67 -9.69 -7.86 1.95
N ILE A 68 -9.90 -8.09 3.23
CA ILE A 68 -11.18 -8.52 3.78
C ILE A 68 -11.67 -7.41 4.70
N LEU A 69 -12.82 -6.86 4.37
CA LEU A 69 -13.48 -5.82 5.17
C LEU A 69 -14.13 -6.39 6.42
N MET A 70 -14.56 -5.51 7.33
CA MET A 70 -15.17 -5.91 8.61
C MET A 70 -16.49 -6.70 8.47
N ASP A 71 -17.18 -6.54 7.34
CA ASP A 71 -18.40 -7.31 7.01
C ASP A 71 -18.12 -8.67 6.37
N GLY A 72 -16.83 -9.03 6.22
CA GLY A 72 -16.38 -10.26 5.58
C GLY A 72 -16.24 -10.19 4.06
N THR A 73 -16.52 -9.03 3.45
CA THR A 73 -16.38 -8.87 1.99
C THR A 73 -14.92 -8.88 1.57
N LEU A 74 -14.61 -9.72 0.61
CA LEU A 74 -13.29 -9.76 -0.03
C LEU A 74 -13.26 -8.80 -1.21
N LEU A 75 -12.27 -7.91 -1.22
CA LEU A 75 -11.97 -7.00 -2.32
C LEU A 75 -10.52 -7.22 -2.78
N ASP A 76 -10.36 -7.50 -4.06
CA ASP A 76 -9.07 -7.49 -4.76
C ASP A 76 -9.01 -6.26 -5.66
N THR A 77 -8.23 -5.26 -5.25
CA THR A 77 -8.13 -3.97 -5.97
C THR A 77 -7.40 -4.07 -7.30
N GLY A 78 -6.65 -5.15 -7.53
CA GLY A 78 -5.97 -5.44 -8.80
C GLY A 78 -6.83 -6.25 -9.79
N ASN A 79 -7.97 -6.80 -9.35
CA ASN A 79 -8.81 -7.66 -10.17
C ASN A 79 -10.06 -6.90 -10.68
N PRO A 80 -10.20 -6.69 -12.00
CA PRO A 80 -11.34 -5.95 -12.55
C PRO A 80 -12.72 -6.57 -12.21
N VAL A 81 -12.82 -7.89 -12.14
CA VAL A 81 -14.08 -8.57 -11.79
C VAL A 81 -14.43 -8.33 -10.33
N SER A 82 -13.46 -8.40 -9.43
CA SER A 82 -13.65 -8.10 -8.01
C SER A 82 -14.08 -6.65 -7.81
N ARG A 83 -13.45 -5.70 -8.52
CA ARG A 83 -13.79 -4.27 -8.47
C ARG A 83 -15.22 -4.03 -8.94
N ALA A 84 -15.62 -4.58 -10.10
CA ALA A 84 -16.97 -4.43 -10.63
C ALA A 84 -18.04 -5.02 -9.68
N SER A 85 -17.77 -6.19 -9.10
CA SER A 85 -18.67 -6.80 -8.12
C SER A 85 -18.80 -5.92 -6.85
N PHE A 86 -17.69 -5.36 -6.39
CA PHE A 86 -17.65 -4.49 -5.22
C PHE A 86 -18.40 -3.16 -5.45
N GLU A 87 -18.27 -2.56 -6.63
CA GLU A 87 -19.02 -1.35 -7.00
C GLU A 87 -20.54 -1.56 -6.94
N VAL A 88 -21.01 -2.75 -7.29
CA VAL A 88 -22.44 -3.08 -7.22
C VAL A 88 -22.88 -3.28 -5.78
N SER A 89 -22.14 -4.09 -5.00
CA SER A 89 -22.51 -4.48 -3.64
C SER A 89 -22.24 -3.39 -2.59
N HIS A 90 -21.23 -2.52 -2.83
CA HIS A 90 -20.77 -1.50 -1.90
C HIS A 90 -20.80 -0.09 -2.52
N ARG A 91 -21.84 0.19 -3.31
CA ARG A 91 -21.99 1.47 -4.02
C ARG A 91 -21.86 2.68 -3.11
N ASP A 92 -22.49 2.65 -1.93
CA ASP A 92 -22.43 3.76 -0.98
C ASP A 92 -21.05 3.94 -0.38
N PHE A 93 -20.29 2.86 -0.18
CA PHE A 93 -18.92 2.92 0.27
C PHE A 93 -18.02 3.59 -0.77
N ILE A 94 -18.10 3.17 -2.03
CA ILE A 94 -17.35 3.77 -3.14
C ILE A 94 -17.71 5.25 -3.31
N ARG A 95 -19.02 5.57 -3.27
CA ARG A 95 -19.49 6.96 -3.32
C ARG A 95 -18.86 7.79 -2.20
N ARG A 96 -18.84 7.29 -0.97
CA ARG A 96 -18.27 8.01 0.17
C ARG A 96 -16.75 8.21 0.05
N ILE A 97 -16.03 7.25 -0.49
CA ILE A 97 -14.59 7.43 -0.80
C ILE A 97 -14.39 8.56 -1.82
N CYS A 98 -15.19 8.60 -2.89
CA CYS A 98 -15.13 9.67 -3.88
C CYS A 98 -15.50 11.04 -3.28
N GLU A 99 -16.55 11.12 -2.47
CA GLU A 99 -16.94 12.35 -1.78
C GLU A 99 -15.82 12.88 -0.87
N LEU A 100 -15.19 12.02 -0.07
CA LEU A 100 -14.04 12.40 0.76
C LEU A 100 -12.86 12.90 -0.06
N ARG A 101 -12.56 12.23 -1.19
CA ARG A 101 -11.53 12.68 -2.12
C ARG A 101 -11.82 14.11 -2.61
N ASP A 102 -13.03 14.33 -3.07
CA ASP A 102 -13.44 15.62 -3.64
C ASP A 102 -13.50 16.72 -2.59
N GLU A 103 -13.98 16.42 -1.38
CA GLU A 103 -13.97 17.31 -0.22
C GLU A 103 -12.54 17.75 0.14
N ILE A 104 -11.60 16.80 0.23
CA ILE A 104 -10.20 17.09 0.55
C ILE A 104 -9.55 17.94 -0.57
N ARG A 105 -9.82 17.61 -1.84
CA ARG A 105 -9.22 18.34 -2.98
C ARG A 105 -9.78 19.75 -3.15
N THR A 106 -11.06 19.95 -2.87
CA THR A 106 -11.69 21.28 -2.92
C THR A 106 -11.16 22.21 -1.84
N ASN A 107 -10.71 21.64 -0.70
CA ASN A 107 -10.03 22.41 0.33
C ASN A 107 -8.52 22.51 0.02
N GLU A 108 -8.14 23.51 -0.81
CA GLU A 108 -6.75 23.68 -1.26
C GLU A 108 -5.74 23.71 -0.10
N LYS A 109 -6.06 24.42 0.99
CA LYS A 109 -5.16 24.49 2.16
C LYS A 109 -4.92 23.12 2.78
N LEU A 110 -5.96 22.29 2.86
CA LEU A 110 -5.85 20.93 3.37
C LEU A 110 -5.04 20.07 2.41
N ALA A 111 -5.33 20.12 1.11
CA ALA A 111 -4.63 19.37 0.09
C ALA A 111 -3.14 19.72 0.04
N GLU A 112 -2.78 21.00 0.11
CA GLU A 112 -1.39 21.45 0.18
C GLU A 112 -0.68 20.95 1.44
N ARG A 113 -1.34 21.05 2.60
CA ARG A 113 -0.80 20.53 3.86
C ARG A 113 -0.54 19.03 3.81
N ILE A 114 -1.44 18.25 3.18
CA ILE A 114 -1.25 16.82 2.97
C ILE A 114 -0.05 16.58 2.05
N ARG A 115 0.03 17.24 0.89
CA ARG A 115 1.19 17.12 -0.01
C ARG A 115 2.51 17.44 0.69
N TYR A 116 2.56 18.54 1.42
CA TYR A 116 3.75 18.94 2.18
C TYR A 116 4.15 17.90 3.23
N LYS A 117 3.17 17.43 4.04
CA LYS A 117 3.44 16.43 5.08
C LYS A 117 4.03 15.14 4.51
N TYR A 118 3.59 14.71 3.33
CA TYR A 118 4.03 13.47 2.70
C TYR A 118 5.12 13.67 1.62
N SER A 119 5.64 14.89 1.44
CA SER A 119 6.85 15.16 0.65
C SER A 119 8.13 14.75 1.38
N ILE A 120 8.07 14.67 2.70
CA ILE A 120 9.13 14.15 3.56
C ILE A 120 8.75 12.75 4.05
N LYS A 121 9.74 12.02 4.58
CA LYS A 121 9.49 10.69 5.16
C LYS A 121 8.49 10.79 6.31
N ASN A 122 7.34 10.19 6.15
CA ASN A 122 6.27 10.16 7.13
C ASN A 122 5.64 8.77 7.17
N VAL A 123 5.75 8.12 8.32
CA VAL A 123 5.27 6.76 8.57
C VAL A 123 4.28 6.71 9.73
N THR A 124 3.73 7.86 10.13
CA THR A 124 2.89 7.97 11.33
C THR A 124 1.42 8.15 10.99
N GLY A 125 0.58 7.27 11.48
CA GLY A 125 -0.87 7.33 11.37
C GLY A 125 -1.42 7.05 9.98
N LEU A 126 -2.72 7.20 9.82
CA LEU A 126 -3.41 7.00 8.57
C LEU A 126 -2.90 7.94 7.48
N ASN A 127 -2.60 7.37 6.32
CA ASN A 127 -2.10 8.11 5.18
C ASN A 127 -3.25 8.75 4.40
N LEU A 128 -3.35 10.07 4.42
CA LEU A 128 -4.35 10.81 3.64
C LEU A 128 -3.90 11.17 2.22
N LEU A 129 -2.63 10.92 1.88
CA LEU A 129 -2.09 11.23 0.56
C LEU A 129 -2.84 10.55 -0.60
N PRO A 130 -3.37 9.31 -0.47
CA PRO A 130 -4.13 8.65 -1.52
C PRO A 130 -5.30 9.48 -2.04
N PHE A 131 -6.01 10.22 -1.18
CA PHE A 131 -7.13 11.09 -1.58
C PHE A 131 -6.69 12.26 -2.46
N VAL A 132 -5.45 12.72 -2.32
CA VAL A 132 -4.89 13.81 -3.13
C VAL A 132 -4.23 13.27 -4.40
N ARG A 133 -3.68 12.04 -4.34
CA ARG A 133 -2.85 11.44 -5.39
C ARG A 133 -3.65 10.71 -6.46
N PHE A 134 -4.70 9.97 -6.08
CA PHE A 134 -5.40 9.05 -6.96
C PHE A 134 -6.84 9.49 -7.26
N ASP A 135 -7.26 9.32 -8.51
CA ASP A 135 -8.65 9.55 -8.93
C ASP A 135 -9.50 8.30 -8.72
N ASP A 136 -8.92 7.14 -8.93
CA ASP A 136 -9.57 5.84 -8.81
C ASP A 136 -9.81 5.48 -7.33
N PRO A 137 -11.06 5.24 -6.91
CA PRO A 137 -11.37 4.86 -5.53
C PRO A 137 -10.70 3.56 -5.09
N PHE A 138 -10.43 2.61 -5.97
CA PHE A 138 -9.75 1.36 -5.63
C PHE A 138 -8.26 1.56 -5.35
N GLU A 139 -7.61 2.48 -6.06
CA GLU A 139 -6.26 2.92 -5.75
C GLU A 139 -6.21 3.61 -4.37
N ILE A 140 -7.20 4.46 -4.08
CA ILE A 140 -7.32 5.10 -2.77
C ILE A 140 -7.48 4.03 -1.68
N ILE A 141 -8.40 3.08 -1.84
CA ILE A 141 -8.65 2.01 -0.87
C ILE A 141 -7.39 1.18 -0.63
N ALA A 142 -6.71 0.75 -1.70
CA ALA A 142 -5.47 -0.04 -1.59
C ALA A 142 -4.40 0.70 -0.78
N HIS A 143 -4.17 1.98 -1.10
CA HIS A 143 -3.13 2.77 -0.46
C HIS A 143 -3.50 3.26 0.95
N LEU A 144 -4.79 3.30 1.32
CA LEU A 144 -5.22 3.53 2.70
C LEU A 144 -4.83 2.37 3.65
N MET A 145 -4.61 1.17 3.12
CA MET A 145 -4.13 0.04 3.91
C MET A 145 -2.70 0.29 4.43
N VAL A 146 -1.90 1.02 3.65
CA VAL A 146 -0.51 1.35 4.02
C VAL A 146 -0.50 2.41 5.12
N GLY A 147 0.01 2.05 6.28
CA GLY A 147 0.00 2.91 7.48
C GLY A 147 -1.28 2.81 8.31
N SER A 148 -2.19 1.89 7.98
CA SER A 148 -3.44 1.69 8.73
C SER A 148 -3.27 0.89 10.04
N GLU A 149 -2.12 0.27 10.25
CA GLU A 149 -1.84 -0.61 11.40
C GLU A 149 -2.86 -1.76 11.54
N GLY A 150 -3.48 -2.19 10.43
CA GLY A 150 -4.51 -3.21 10.41
C GLY A 150 -5.87 -2.77 10.94
N THR A 151 -6.11 -1.47 11.11
CA THR A 151 -7.35 -0.95 11.70
C THR A 151 -8.50 -0.81 10.70
N LEU A 152 -8.22 -0.82 9.40
CA LEU A 152 -9.24 -0.59 8.35
C LEU A 152 -9.76 -1.89 7.73
N ALA A 153 -8.88 -2.87 7.53
CA ALA A 153 -9.23 -4.17 6.95
C ALA A 153 -8.14 -5.20 7.23
N PHE A 154 -8.43 -6.48 6.98
CA PHE A 154 -7.42 -7.53 6.99
C PHE A 154 -6.76 -7.62 5.60
N LEU A 155 -5.43 -7.49 5.54
CA LEU A 155 -4.65 -7.69 4.32
C LEU A 155 -4.42 -9.18 4.10
N SER A 156 -4.99 -9.76 3.03
CA SER A 156 -4.79 -11.17 2.70
C SER A 156 -3.72 -11.41 1.63
N GLU A 157 -3.48 -10.42 0.77
CA GLU A 157 -2.45 -10.48 -0.27
C GLU A 157 -2.06 -9.05 -0.70
N VAL A 158 -0.82 -8.87 -1.10
CA VAL A 158 -0.33 -7.59 -1.62
C VAL A 158 0.56 -7.82 -2.82
N THR A 159 0.38 -7.01 -3.87
CA THR A 159 1.28 -6.96 -5.03
C THR A 159 2.08 -5.68 -4.97
N MET A 160 3.40 -5.79 -5.04
CA MET A 160 4.34 -4.70 -4.87
C MET A 160 5.40 -4.72 -5.98
N LYS A 161 5.92 -3.54 -6.33
CA LYS A 161 7.11 -3.42 -7.16
C LYS A 161 8.33 -3.93 -6.39
N THR A 162 9.24 -4.55 -7.10
CA THR A 162 10.57 -4.92 -6.59
C THR A 162 11.59 -3.87 -6.98
N GLU A 163 12.74 -3.85 -6.33
CA GLU A 163 13.89 -3.01 -6.69
C GLU A 163 15.05 -3.84 -7.19
N TYR A 164 15.96 -3.20 -7.94
CA TYR A 164 17.25 -3.80 -8.27
C TYR A 164 18.12 -3.89 -7.03
N ASP A 165 18.74 -5.04 -6.86
CA ASP A 165 19.74 -5.26 -5.83
C ASP A 165 21.12 -5.05 -6.45
N TYR A 166 21.61 -3.81 -6.37
CA TYR A 166 22.92 -3.48 -6.93
C TYR A 166 24.02 -4.07 -6.03
N PRO A 167 24.98 -4.81 -6.61
CA PRO A 167 26.15 -5.23 -5.87
C PRO A 167 26.97 -4.00 -5.44
N TYR A 168 27.39 -3.98 -4.20
CA TYR A 168 28.30 -2.96 -3.66
C TYR A 168 29.72 -3.21 -4.15
#